data_556f01fc190011d8615d0d6a7355068b
#
_entry.id   556f01fc190011d8615d0d6a7355068b
#
_cell.length_a   1.000
_cell.length_b   1.000
_cell.length_c   1.000
_cell.angle_alpha   90.00
_cell.angle_beta   90.00
_cell.angle_gamma   90.00
#
_symmetry.space_group_name_H-M   'P 1'
#
loop_
_entity.id
_entity.type
_entity.pdbx_description
1 polymer ?
#
loop_
_entity_poly.entity_id
_entity_poly.type
_entity_poly.pdbx_seq_one_letter_code
_entity_poly.pdbx_strand_id
1 'polypeptide(L)'
;MGYTQSMNDYSLFINSSEGSFTALLVYVDDIILARNDKEEIDRIKEVLNKTFKIKDLGDLRYFLNFEVARSKKGIMMNQRKYALELLTNAGLLACKPAVTPMDNLVKLSSTRSVLFTDVHAYRSLIGSLMYLINTQPDITFPVQKLSQFLDKPTIAHYDAAIRILKYIKGAPSLGLFFFF
;
A
#
# COMPACT_ATOMS: atom_id res chain seq x y z
N MET A 1 7.36 31.02 -2.61
CA MET A 1 7.95 29.92 -3.39
C MET A 1 7.11 29.49 -4.60
N GLY A 2 5.92 30.06 -4.83
CA GLY A 2 5.09 29.76 -6.02
C GLY A 2 4.45 28.37 -6.07
N TYR A 3 4.31 27.70 -4.93
CA TYR A 3 3.61 26.41 -4.83
C TYR A 3 2.11 26.64 -4.69
N THR A 4 1.33 25.85 -5.41
CA THR A 4 -0.13 25.77 -5.29
C THR A 4 -0.50 24.45 -4.63
N GLN A 5 -1.30 24.51 -3.57
CA GLN A 5 -1.84 23.32 -2.92
C GLN A 5 -2.90 22.66 -3.82
N SER A 6 -2.83 21.34 -3.97
CA SER A 6 -3.83 20.58 -4.75
C SER A 6 -5.20 20.66 -4.07
N MET A 7 -6.25 20.87 -4.86
CA MET A 7 -7.63 20.85 -4.36
C MET A 7 -8.14 19.43 -4.07
N ASN A 8 -7.52 18.41 -4.69
CA ASN A 8 -7.93 17.01 -4.54
C ASN A 8 -7.15 16.28 -3.43
N ASP A 9 -5.99 16.81 -3.08
CA ASP A 9 -5.13 16.26 -2.02
C ASP A 9 -4.38 17.42 -1.34
N TYR A 10 -4.83 17.79 -0.15
CA TYR A 10 -4.24 18.90 0.62
C TYR A 10 -2.81 18.63 1.10
N SER A 11 -2.34 17.39 1.03
CA SER A 11 -0.94 17.06 1.32
C SER A 11 0.00 17.33 0.15
N LEU A 12 -0.52 17.54 -1.07
CA LEU A 12 0.23 17.72 -2.29
C LEU A 12 0.33 19.21 -2.67
N PHE A 13 1.57 19.69 -2.83
CA PHE A 13 1.88 21.02 -3.32
C PHE A 13 2.62 20.91 -4.65
N ILE A 14 2.20 21.66 -5.64
CA ILE A 14 2.71 21.61 -7.02
C ILE A 14 3.22 23.01 -7.41
N ASN A 15 4.39 23.04 -8.03
CA ASN A 15 4.87 24.19 -8.77
C ASN A 15 5.16 23.74 -10.20
N SER A 16 4.48 24.37 -11.16
CA SER A 16 4.65 24.10 -12.59
C SER A 16 4.94 25.41 -13.29
N SER A 17 6.06 25.48 -13.97
CA SER A 17 6.47 26.57 -14.87
C SER A 17 6.96 25.95 -16.19
N GLU A 18 7.11 26.77 -17.24
CA GLU A 18 7.52 26.26 -18.57
C GLU A 18 8.77 25.36 -18.48
N GLY A 19 8.59 24.08 -18.79
CA GLY A 19 9.66 23.06 -18.79
C GLY A 19 10.09 22.54 -17.42
N SER A 20 9.51 23.02 -16.32
CA SER A 20 9.87 22.63 -14.95
C SER A 20 8.64 22.22 -14.14
N PHE A 21 8.72 21.05 -13.50
CA PHE A 21 7.68 20.53 -12.62
C PHE A 21 8.27 20.11 -11.28
N THR A 22 7.65 20.55 -10.19
CA THR A 22 8.01 20.11 -8.84
C THR A 22 6.76 19.73 -8.07
N ALA A 23 6.78 18.56 -7.45
CA ALA A 23 5.76 18.11 -6.53
C ALA A 23 6.36 17.91 -5.14
N LEU A 24 5.70 18.43 -4.13
CA LEU A 24 6.02 18.28 -2.72
C LEU A 24 4.83 17.63 -2.04
N LEU A 25 5.00 16.41 -1.55
CA LEU A 25 4.01 15.68 -0.78
C LEU A 25 4.42 15.73 0.69
N VAL A 26 3.55 16.25 1.54
CA VAL A 26 3.77 16.37 2.99
C VAL A 26 2.81 15.44 3.71
N TYR A 27 3.33 14.49 4.46
CA TYR A 27 2.52 13.57 5.23
C TYR A 27 3.09 13.40 6.64
N VAL A 28 2.39 13.96 7.62
CA VAL A 28 2.82 14.01 9.04
C VAL A 28 4.26 14.51 9.15
N ASP A 29 5.21 13.62 9.39
CA ASP A 29 6.64 13.92 9.62
C ASP A 29 7.50 13.72 8.36
N ASP A 30 6.91 13.16 7.28
CA ASP A 30 7.63 12.82 6.06
C ASP A 30 7.32 13.81 4.93
N ILE A 31 8.35 14.17 4.17
CA ILE A 31 8.24 15.00 2.98
C ILE A 31 8.86 14.26 1.79
N ILE A 32 8.07 14.08 0.72
CA ILE A 32 8.58 13.60 -0.57
C ILE A 32 8.68 14.78 -1.52
N LEU A 33 9.84 14.90 -2.15
CA LEU A 33 10.11 15.89 -3.18
C LEU A 33 10.39 15.18 -4.51
N ALA A 34 9.60 15.48 -5.54
CA ALA A 34 9.78 14.98 -6.88
C ALA A 34 9.95 16.13 -7.87
N ARG A 35 11.00 16.05 -8.72
CA ARG A 35 11.32 17.05 -9.74
C ARG A 35 12.20 16.47 -10.84
N ASN A 36 12.17 17.15 -11.99
CA ASN A 36 13.05 16.86 -13.14
C ASN A 36 14.42 17.59 -13.09
N ASP A 37 14.62 18.53 -12.14
CA ASP A 37 15.86 19.31 -11.98
C ASP A 37 16.46 19.11 -10.57
N LYS A 38 17.73 18.69 -10.52
CA LYS A 38 18.42 18.37 -9.28
C LYS A 38 18.85 19.60 -8.47
N GLU A 39 19.27 20.66 -9.12
CA GLU A 39 19.75 21.87 -8.43
C GLU A 39 18.64 22.53 -7.59
N GLU A 40 17.44 22.54 -8.13
CA GLU A 40 16.31 23.08 -7.39
C GLU A 40 15.85 22.16 -6.25
N ILE A 41 16.03 20.83 -6.37
CA ILE A 41 15.81 19.90 -5.24
C ILE A 41 16.68 20.30 -4.06
N ASP A 42 17.96 20.56 -4.30
CA ASP A 42 18.90 20.93 -3.25
C ASP A 42 18.55 22.30 -2.63
N ARG A 43 18.14 23.26 -3.45
CA ARG A 43 17.65 24.57 -2.98
C ARG A 43 16.42 24.43 -2.07
N ILE A 44 15.44 23.62 -2.46
CA ILE A 44 14.23 23.41 -1.66
C ILE A 44 14.59 22.72 -0.34
N LYS A 45 15.46 21.73 -0.36
CA LYS A 45 15.96 21.06 0.85
C LYS A 45 16.61 22.05 1.82
N GLU A 46 17.44 22.96 1.32
CA GLU A 46 18.04 24.01 2.15
C GLU A 46 17.00 24.90 2.82
N VAL A 47 16.02 25.35 2.06
CA VAL A 47 14.94 26.21 2.61
C VAL A 47 14.11 25.48 3.65
N LEU A 48 13.72 24.24 3.36
CA LEU A 48 12.97 23.39 4.30
C LEU A 48 13.80 23.10 5.56
N ASN A 49 15.09 22.83 5.41
CA ASN A 49 15.96 22.58 6.57
C ASN A 49 16.14 23.82 7.46
N LYS A 50 16.27 25.01 6.86
CA LYS A 50 16.35 26.29 7.62
C LYS A 50 15.09 26.54 8.45
N THR A 51 13.92 26.19 7.91
CA THR A 51 12.62 26.47 8.53
C THR A 51 12.17 25.39 9.51
N PHE A 52 12.33 24.10 9.12
CA PHE A 52 11.75 22.95 9.83
C PHE A 52 12.78 22.00 10.42
N LYS A 53 14.10 22.24 10.20
CA LYS A 53 15.20 21.35 10.65
C LYS A 53 14.99 19.89 10.22
N ILE A 54 14.68 19.68 8.94
CA ILE A 54 14.46 18.36 8.36
C ILE A 54 15.76 17.58 8.26
N LYS A 55 15.65 16.24 8.25
CA LYS A 55 16.74 15.33 7.89
C LYS A 55 16.54 14.85 6.45
N ASP A 56 17.52 15.09 5.58
CA ASP A 56 17.51 14.51 4.25
C ASP A 56 17.84 13.02 4.32
N LEU A 57 16.92 12.17 3.84
CA LEU A 57 17.05 10.73 3.80
C LEU A 57 17.56 10.21 2.43
N GLY A 58 17.85 11.12 1.49
CA GLY A 58 18.30 10.79 0.13
C GLY A 58 17.16 10.31 -0.78
N ASP A 59 17.49 9.41 -1.71
CA ASP A 59 16.50 8.88 -2.65
C ASP A 59 15.39 8.09 -1.94
N LEU A 60 14.16 8.28 -2.39
CA LEU A 60 12.98 7.59 -1.86
C LEU A 60 13.15 6.07 -2.02
N ARG A 61 13.17 5.36 -0.88
CA ARG A 61 13.23 3.90 -0.80
C ARG A 61 12.06 3.30 -0.04
N TYR A 62 11.46 4.06 0.86
CA TYR A 62 10.36 3.61 1.71
C TYR A 62 9.47 4.79 2.07
N PHE A 63 8.15 4.63 1.91
CA PHE A 63 7.16 5.61 2.30
C PHE A 63 5.80 4.94 2.53
N LEU A 64 5.17 5.17 3.68
CA LEU A 64 3.84 4.64 4.00
C LEU A 64 3.69 3.14 3.66
N ASN A 65 4.61 2.31 4.13
CA ASN A 65 4.68 0.87 3.84
C ASN A 65 4.95 0.50 2.37
N PHE A 66 5.15 1.45 1.48
CA PHE A 66 5.63 1.17 0.12
C PHE A 66 7.16 1.13 0.10
N GLU A 67 7.71 0.07 -0.46
CA GLU A 67 9.11 -0.05 -0.82
C GLU A 67 9.28 0.39 -2.28
N VAL A 68 10.23 1.27 -2.53
CA VAL A 68 10.51 1.84 -3.85
C VAL A 68 11.91 1.47 -4.28
N ALA A 69 12.03 0.76 -5.38
CA ALA A 69 13.30 0.43 -6.02
C ALA A 69 13.38 1.06 -7.42
N ARG A 70 14.51 1.69 -7.73
CA ARG A 70 14.74 2.36 -9.02
C ARG A 70 15.76 1.61 -9.85
N SER A 71 15.54 1.57 -11.15
CA SER A 71 16.45 1.03 -12.15
C SER A 71 16.50 1.95 -13.37
N LYS A 72 17.40 1.66 -14.33
CA LYS A 72 17.43 2.37 -15.63
C LYS A 72 16.17 2.14 -16.47
N LYS A 73 15.36 1.12 -16.15
CA LYS A 73 14.16 0.75 -16.91
C LYS A 73 12.88 1.33 -16.31
N GLY A 74 12.91 1.78 -15.05
CA GLY A 74 11.71 2.24 -14.37
C GLY A 74 11.79 2.13 -12.83
N ILE A 75 10.65 2.28 -12.22
CA ILE A 75 10.46 2.26 -10.76
C ILE A 75 9.59 1.06 -10.40
N MET A 76 10.06 0.23 -9.47
CA MET A 76 9.30 -0.85 -8.83
C MET A 76 8.76 -0.34 -7.49
N MET A 77 7.46 -0.55 -7.26
CA MET A 77 6.80 -0.23 -6.00
C MET A 77 6.09 -1.47 -5.46
N ASN A 78 6.39 -1.88 -4.23
CA ASN A 78 5.76 -3.02 -3.57
C ASN A 78 5.55 -2.74 -2.06
N GLN A 79 4.89 -3.66 -1.36
CA GLN A 79 4.63 -3.60 0.08
C GLN A 79 5.11 -4.88 0.79
N ARG A 80 6.30 -5.39 0.39
CA ARG A 80 6.82 -6.67 0.88
C ARG A 80 6.90 -6.74 2.40
N LYS A 81 7.45 -5.70 3.05
CA LYS A 81 7.56 -5.65 4.52
C LYS A 81 6.18 -5.75 5.17
N TYR A 82 5.22 -4.97 4.70
CA TYR A 82 3.86 -4.99 5.21
C TYR A 82 3.17 -6.35 5.00
N ALA A 83 3.33 -6.97 3.82
CA ALA A 83 2.82 -8.32 3.55
C ALA A 83 3.41 -9.36 4.52
N LEU A 84 4.72 -9.30 4.80
CA LEU A 84 5.38 -10.20 5.74
C LEU A 84 4.93 -9.95 7.20
N GLU A 85 4.68 -8.72 7.60
CA GLU A 85 4.12 -8.38 8.92
C GLU A 85 2.72 -8.97 9.09
N LEU A 86 1.84 -8.87 8.07
CA LEU A 86 0.52 -9.51 8.11
C LEU A 86 0.60 -11.03 8.22
N LEU A 87 1.52 -11.66 7.46
CA LEU A 87 1.76 -13.09 7.55
C LEU A 87 2.27 -13.53 8.92
N THR A 88 3.13 -12.71 9.53
CA THR A 88 3.66 -12.94 10.88
C THR A 88 2.54 -12.87 11.92
N ASN A 89 1.74 -11.81 11.89
CA ASN A 89 0.64 -11.58 12.82
C ASN A 89 -0.45 -12.67 12.71
N ALA A 90 -0.64 -13.22 11.50
CA ALA A 90 -1.55 -14.34 11.29
C ALA A 90 -0.93 -15.73 11.56
N GLY A 91 0.36 -15.83 11.95
CA GLY A 91 1.04 -17.10 12.18
C GLY A 91 1.28 -17.93 10.92
N LEU A 92 1.30 -17.29 9.73
CA LEU A 92 1.29 -17.98 8.44
C LEU A 92 2.68 -18.04 7.76
N LEU A 93 3.76 -17.63 8.40
CA LEU A 93 5.10 -17.65 7.80
C LEU A 93 5.57 -19.07 7.41
N ALA A 94 5.17 -20.10 8.15
CA ALA A 94 5.54 -21.49 7.87
C ALA A 94 4.51 -22.26 7.05
N CYS A 95 3.36 -21.65 6.69
CA CYS A 95 2.31 -22.37 5.95
C CYS A 95 2.67 -22.59 4.47
N LYS A 96 2.05 -23.57 3.82
CA LYS A 96 2.14 -23.76 2.36
C LYS A 96 1.38 -22.63 1.64
N PRO A 97 1.97 -21.98 0.62
CA PRO A 97 1.27 -20.98 -0.18
C PRO A 97 0.04 -21.55 -0.89
N ALA A 98 -0.99 -20.73 -1.06
CA ALA A 98 -2.13 -21.05 -1.92
C ALA A 98 -1.83 -20.63 -3.38
N VAL A 99 -2.31 -21.40 -4.33
CA VAL A 99 -2.11 -21.12 -5.77
C VAL A 99 -3.01 -20.00 -6.28
N THR A 100 -4.21 -19.87 -5.68
CA THR A 100 -5.21 -18.85 -6.06
C THR A 100 -5.70 -18.11 -4.82
N PRO A 101 -5.98 -16.80 -4.91
CA PRO A 101 -6.41 -16.02 -3.78
C PRO A 101 -7.84 -16.35 -3.32
N MET A 102 -8.66 -16.93 -4.21
CA MET A 102 -10.03 -17.35 -3.90
C MET A 102 -10.30 -18.75 -4.46
N ASP A 103 -11.16 -19.48 -3.77
CA ASP A 103 -11.71 -20.75 -4.23
C ASP A 103 -13.12 -20.52 -4.77
N ASN A 104 -13.33 -20.77 -6.05
CA ASN A 104 -14.62 -20.56 -6.70
C ASN A 104 -15.69 -21.58 -6.26
N LEU A 105 -15.30 -22.66 -5.61
CA LEU A 105 -16.21 -23.67 -5.10
C LEU A 105 -16.83 -23.30 -3.76
N VAL A 106 -16.22 -22.37 -3.01
CA VAL A 106 -16.71 -21.91 -1.72
C VAL A 106 -17.83 -20.90 -1.90
N LYS A 107 -19.06 -21.32 -1.55
CA LYS A 107 -20.21 -20.42 -1.54
C LYS A 107 -20.17 -19.53 -0.28
N LEU A 108 -19.79 -18.27 -0.47
CA LEU A 108 -19.77 -17.24 0.57
C LEU A 108 -21.21 -16.68 0.82
N SER A 109 -22.20 -17.54 1.01
CA SER A 109 -23.56 -17.08 1.31
C SER A 109 -23.78 -17.02 2.82
N SER A 110 -24.33 -15.90 3.31
CA SER A 110 -24.52 -15.58 4.72
C SER A 110 -25.50 -16.51 5.47
N THR A 111 -26.26 -17.36 4.78
CA THR A 111 -27.47 -17.99 5.34
C THR A 111 -27.26 -19.34 6.00
N ARG A 112 -26.09 -19.97 5.92
CA ARG A 112 -25.87 -21.34 6.44
C ARG A 112 -24.55 -21.58 7.19
N SER A 113 -23.72 -20.56 7.40
CA SER A 113 -22.40 -20.72 8.03
C SER A 113 -22.42 -20.21 9.47
N VAL A 114 -21.63 -20.84 10.34
CA VAL A 114 -21.43 -20.41 11.72
C VAL A 114 -20.81 -19.00 11.73
N LEU A 115 -21.34 -18.09 12.53
CA LEU A 115 -20.81 -16.74 12.67
C LEU A 115 -19.39 -16.77 13.23
N PHE A 116 -18.54 -15.92 12.71
CA PHE A 116 -17.23 -15.67 13.27
C PHE A 116 -17.35 -14.69 14.43
N THR A 117 -16.88 -15.09 15.60
CA THR A 117 -17.11 -14.36 16.85
C THR A 117 -16.30 -13.08 16.97
N ASP A 118 -15.06 -13.06 16.43
CA ASP A 118 -14.20 -11.89 16.48
C ASP A 118 -14.36 -11.02 15.23
N VAL A 119 -15.46 -10.28 15.18
CA VAL A 119 -15.77 -9.35 14.08
C VAL A 119 -14.68 -8.28 13.91
N HIS A 120 -14.03 -7.85 15.02
CA HIS A 120 -12.97 -6.85 14.96
C HIS A 120 -11.74 -7.39 14.25
N ALA A 121 -11.29 -8.60 14.56
CA ALA A 121 -10.17 -9.24 13.88
C ALA A 121 -10.46 -9.42 12.38
N TYR A 122 -11.69 -9.79 12.01
CA TYR A 122 -12.09 -9.88 10.60
C TYR A 122 -12.01 -8.53 9.89
N ARG A 123 -12.57 -7.47 10.47
CA ARG A 123 -12.54 -6.12 9.90
C ARG A 123 -11.13 -5.59 9.74
N SER A 124 -10.27 -5.80 10.75
CA SER A 124 -8.88 -5.43 10.72
C SER A 124 -8.13 -6.15 9.59
N LEU A 125 -8.34 -7.46 9.45
CA LEU A 125 -7.73 -8.25 8.38
C LEU A 125 -8.17 -7.78 6.99
N ILE A 126 -9.47 -7.56 6.77
CA ILE A 126 -9.97 -7.07 5.48
C ILE A 126 -9.42 -5.67 5.19
N GLY A 127 -9.40 -4.76 6.17
CA GLY A 127 -8.80 -3.43 6.00
C GLY A 127 -7.33 -3.49 5.61
N SER A 128 -6.56 -4.38 6.22
CA SER A 128 -5.15 -4.62 5.88
C SER A 128 -4.97 -5.18 4.46
N LEU A 129 -5.83 -6.10 4.04
CA LEU A 129 -5.83 -6.63 2.68
C LEU A 129 -6.24 -5.57 1.65
N MET A 130 -7.20 -4.70 1.98
CA MET A 130 -7.57 -3.56 1.13
C MET A 130 -6.39 -2.61 0.90
N TYR A 131 -5.52 -2.44 1.88
CA TYR A 131 -4.33 -1.61 1.71
C TYR A 131 -3.30 -2.26 0.77
N LEU A 132 -3.16 -3.59 0.77
CA LEU A 132 -2.29 -4.33 -0.15
C LEU A 132 -2.72 -4.26 -1.61
N ILE A 133 -4.00 -4.03 -1.91
CA ILE A 133 -4.51 -3.90 -3.29
C ILE A 133 -3.75 -2.82 -4.08
N ASN A 134 -3.24 -1.79 -3.40
CA ASN A 134 -2.49 -0.71 -4.05
C ASN A 134 -1.25 -1.21 -4.83
N THR A 135 -0.65 -2.33 -4.42
CA THR A 135 0.51 -2.92 -5.11
C THR A 135 0.25 -4.33 -5.63
N GLN A 136 -0.79 -5.00 -5.16
CA GLN A 136 -1.19 -6.34 -5.57
C GLN A 136 -2.64 -6.33 -6.07
N PRO A 137 -2.91 -5.78 -7.27
CA PRO A 137 -4.28 -5.62 -7.78
C PRO A 137 -4.98 -6.94 -8.10
N ASP A 138 -4.24 -8.04 -8.21
CA ASP A 138 -4.75 -9.39 -8.41
C ASP A 138 -5.60 -9.93 -7.24
N ILE A 139 -5.45 -9.36 -6.02
CA ILE A 139 -6.31 -9.69 -4.88
C ILE A 139 -7.54 -8.79 -4.77
N THR A 140 -7.75 -7.82 -5.67
CA THR A 140 -8.86 -6.84 -5.57
C THR A 140 -10.22 -7.52 -5.49
N PHE A 141 -10.50 -8.43 -6.43
CA PHE A 141 -11.80 -9.11 -6.48
C PHE A 141 -12.12 -9.90 -5.20
N PRO A 142 -11.27 -10.81 -4.71
CA PRO A 142 -11.57 -11.54 -3.48
C PRO A 142 -11.71 -10.65 -2.25
N VAL A 143 -10.89 -9.61 -2.10
CA VAL A 143 -10.97 -8.68 -0.97
C VAL A 143 -12.26 -7.86 -1.02
N GLN A 144 -12.65 -7.32 -2.17
CA GLN A 144 -13.92 -6.62 -2.34
C GLN A 144 -15.13 -7.54 -2.10
N LYS A 145 -15.04 -8.82 -2.47
CA LYS A 145 -16.09 -9.78 -2.19
C LYS A 145 -16.25 -10.00 -0.69
N LEU A 146 -15.15 -10.12 0.05
CA LEU A 146 -15.17 -10.34 1.49
C LEU A 146 -15.56 -9.06 2.27
N SER A 147 -15.27 -7.88 1.75
CA SER A 147 -15.66 -6.61 2.39
C SER A 147 -17.18 -6.41 2.48
N GLN A 148 -17.98 -7.16 1.72
CA GLN A 148 -19.43 -7.13 1.79
C GLN A 148 -19.98 -7.77 3.09
N PHE A 149 -19.14 -8.48 3.85
CA PHE A 149 -19.54 -9.25 5.05
C PHE A 149 -18.94 -8.71 6.36
N LEU A 150 -18.53 -7.43 6.39
CA LEU A 150 -17.90 -6.80 7.56
C LEU A 150 -18.80 -6.76 8.80
N ASP A 151 -20.11 -6.80 8.62
CA ASP A 151 -21.10 -6.67 9.70
C ASP A 151 -21.35 -8.00 10.42
N LYS A 152 -21.50 -9.06 9.64
CA LYS A 152 -21.81 -10.42 10.14
C LYS A 152 -20.94 -11.46 9.42
N PRO A 153 -19.61 -11.45 9.67
CA PRO A 153 -18.74 -12.44 9.06
C PRO A 153 -19.04 -13.84 9.58
N THR A 154 -18.79 -14.83 8.74
CA THR A 154 -18.83 -16.24 9.11
C THR A 154 -17.43 -16.83 9.14
N ILE A 155 -17.26 -18.02 9.71
CA ILE A 155 -15.99 -18.74 9.69
C ILE A 155 -15.52 -18.94 8.25
N ALA A 156 -16.43 -19.24 7.31
CA ALA A 156 -16.06 -19.38 5.89
C ALA A 156 -15.51 -18.08 5.27
N HIS A 157 -16.00 -16.90 5.70
CA HIS A 157 -15.44 -15.61 5.27
C HIS A 157 -14.02 -15.39 5.82
N TYR A 158 -13.82 -15.73 7.10
CA TYR A 158 -12.49 -15.62 7.71
C TYR A 158 -11.49 -16.57 7.06
N ASP A 159 -11.87 -17.83 6.84
CA ASP A 159 -11.01 -18.81 6.14
C ASP A 159 -10.66 -18.38 4.72
N ALA A 160 -11.60 -17.75 4.01
CA ALA A 160 -11.34 -17.18 2.70
C ALA A 160 -10.35 -16.00 2.77
N ALA A 161 -10.42 -15.15 3.80
CA ALA A 161 -9.44 -14.08 4.02
C ALA A 161 -8.04 -14.64 4.35
N ILE A 162 -7.97 -15.67 5.19
CA ILE A 162 -6.73 -16.42 5.47
C ILE A 162 -6.14 -17.04 4.21
N ARG A 163 -6.99 -17.53 3.29
CA ARG A 163 -6.52 -18.04 1.98
C ARG A 163 -5.85 -16.96 1.15
N ILE A 164 -6.36 -15.71 1.16
CA ILE A 164 -5.70 -14.59 0.47
C ILE A 164 -4.30 -14.36 1.05
N LEU A 165 -4.13 -14.37 2.38
CA LEU A 165 -2.79 -14.28 3.00
C LEU A 165 -1.87 -15.42 2.55
N LYS A 166 -2.38 -16.65 2.48
CA LYS A 166 -1.59 -17.80 1.98
C LYS A 166 -1.20 -17.62 0.50
N TYR A 167 -2.03 -16.97 -0.31
CA TYR A 167 -1.70 -16.64 -1.68
C TYR A 167 -0.59 -15.58 -1.74
N ILE A 168 -0.72 -14.48 -0.98
CA ILE A 168 0.28 -13.42 -0.88
C ILE A 168 1.64 -13.96 -0.45
N LYS A 169 1.67 -14.97 0.43
CA LYS A 169 2.91 -15.65 0.83
C LYS A 169 3.68 -16.24 -0.35
N GLY A 170 3.02 -16.65 -1.41
CA GLY A 170 3.67 -17.19 -2.61
C GLY A 170 4.55 -16.18 -3.35
N ALA A 171 4.20 -14.88 -3.26
CA ALA A 171 4.93 -13.77 -3.88
C ALA A 171 4.77 -12.46 -3.06
N PRO A 172 5.30 -12.39 -1.82
CA PRO A 172 5.07 -11.23 -0.94
C PRO A 172 5.70 -9.93 -1.46
N SER A 173 6.63 -10.02 -2.41
CA SER A 173 7.27 -8.88 -3.08
C SER A 173 6.62 -8.52 -4.42
N LEU A 174 5.49 -9.11 -4.75
CA LEU A 174 4.73 -8.70 -5.93
C LEU A 174 4.37 -7.21 -5.81
N GLY A 175 4.44 -6.48 -6.92
CA GLY A 175 4.22 -5.04 -6.93
C GLY A 175 4.01 -4.50 -8.33
N LEU A 176 3.96 -3.17 -8.43
CA LEU A 176 3.77 -2.45 -9.68
C LEU A 176 5.12 -2.00 -10.22
N PHE A 177 5.30 -2.11 -11.53
CA PHE A 177 6.47 -1.59 -12.22
C PHE A 177 6.04 -0.50 -13.20
N PHE A 178 6.60 0.69 -13.00
CA PHE A 178 6.39 1.87 -13.84
C PHE A 178 7.59 2.03 -14.77
N PHE A 179 7.39 1.87 -16.06
CA PHE A 179 8.42 2.05 -17.08
C PHE A 179 8.66 3.54 -17.34
N PHE A 180 9.93 3.91 -17.65
CA PHE A 180 10.31 5.24 -18.14
C PHE A 180 10.05 5.35 -19.63
#